data_61e4ee0e353e11f530a6b0d23721788e
#
_entry.id   61e4ee0e353e11f530a6b0d23721788e
#
_cell.length_a   1.000
_cell.length_b   1.000
_cell.length_c   1.000
_cell.angle_alpha   90.00
_cell.angle_beta   90.00
_cell.angle_gamma   90.00
#
_symmetry.space_group_name_H-M   'P 1'
#
loop_
_entity.id
_entity.type
_entity.pdbx_description
1 polymer ?
#
loop_
_entity_poly.entity_id
_entity_poly.type
_entity_poly.pdbx_seq_one_letter_code
_entity_poly.pdbx_strand_id
1 'polypeptide(L)'
;MISRRILLKTVASSLPLGFSQTRLGFPSVSATSSKPLIWDVHFHLSGVSGETPEERMAQLIKYADRLGVQRFILSLGVPSVVDPSPKQVREANDQVLKALRAWPDRAFGFVYLNPNHLDFSLSEFDRCLRDGPMVGVKLWVARRCNAWELDPIVERATKMQAPILQHTWLKVGGNGPGESTPFDFVELAKRHPNASLICGHTGGDWERGIRVVRSTRNTSIEVAGSDPTSGFVEMAIRELGAERVLYGSDAGGRSFASQLAKVIGAEIPESARRLILGENLRRLLTPILKAKGHRV
;
A
#
# COMPACT_ATOMS: atom_id res chain seq x y z
N MET A 1 39.10 49.06 21.21
CA MET A 1 38.62 50.43 20.98
C MET A 1 38.99 50.87 19.58
N ILE A 2 38.08 50.98 18.64
CA ILE A 2 38.01 51.98 17.57
C ILE A 2 36.68 51.68 16.83
N SER A 3 35.73 52.58 17.02
CA SER A 3 34.45 52.68 16.36
C SER A 3 34.61 53.30 14.96
N ARG A 4 33.97 52.76 13.95
CA ARG A 4 33.73 53.47 12.69
C ARG A 4 32.28 53.34 12.26
N ARG A 5 31.50 54.37 12.57
CA ARG A 5 30.24 54.71 11.92
C ARG A 5 30.56 55.39 10.60
N ILE A 6 30.11 54.80 9.48
CA ILE A 6 30.08 55.48 8.19
C ILE A 6 28.59 55.78 7.90
N LEU A 7 28.35 57.07 7.77
CA LEU A 7 27.06 57.66 7.42
C LEU A 7 26.99 57.75 5.88
N LEU A 8 26.08 56.99 5.27
CA LEU A 8 25.80 57.16 3.83
C LEU A 8 24.54 58.01 3.66
N LYS A 9 24.72 59.18 3.11
CA LYS A 9 23.64 60.07 2.65
C LYS A 9 23.02 59.57 1.36
N THR A 10 21.73 59.32 1.38
CA THR A 10 20.92 58.94 0.27
C THR A 10 20.56 60.15 -0.57
N VAL A 11 20.85 60.10 -1.87
CA VAL A 11 20.26 61.02 -2.87
C VAL A 11 19.11 60.26 -3.52
N ALA A 12 17.91 60.76 -3.29
CA ALA A 12 16.68 60.28 -3.97
C ALA A 12 16.52 61.03 -5.27
N SER A 13 16.62 60.32 -6.39
CA SER A 13 16.14 60.77 -7.70
C SER A 13 14.98 59.87 -8.12
N SER A 14 13.81 60.45 -8.09
CA SER A 14 12.52 59.84 -8.51
C SER A 14 12.39 59.90 -10.04
N LEU A 15 12.38 58.73 -10.67
CA LEU A 15 11.83 58.55 -12.01
C LEU A 15 10.63 57.61 -11.94
N PRO A 16 9.48 57.98 -12.54
CA PRO A 16 8.32 57.11 -12.57
C PRO A 16 8.48 56.06 -13.67
N LEU A 17 8.82 54.85 -13.33
CA LEU A 17 8.70 53.70 -14.22
C LEU A 17 7.26 53.18 -14.13
N GLY A 18 6.47 53.48 -15.18
CA GLY A 18 5.16 52.87 -15.36
C GLY A 18 5.28 51.40 -15.64
N PHE A 19 5.07 50.55 -14.62
CA PHE A 19 4.89 49.12 -14.82
C PHE A 19 3.45 48.86 -15.28
N SER A 20 3.30 48.60 -16.61
CA SER A 20 2.08 47.99 -17.13
C SER A 20 1.96 46.59 -16.58
N GLN A 21 1.05 46.38 -15.63
CA GLN A 21 0.68 45.04 -15.14
C GLN A 21 -0.10 44.31 -16.22
N THR A 22 0.57 43.62 -17.11
CA THR A 22 -0.05 42.53 -17.89
C THR A 22 -0.43 41.44 -16.91
N ARG A 23 -1.70 41.40 -16.51
CA ARG A 23 -2.26 40.23 -15.81
C ARG A 23 -2.18 39.06 -16.78
N LEU A 24 -1.18 38.19 -16.58
CA LEU A 24 -1.22 36.83 -17.12
C LEU A 24 -2.45 36.16 -16.50
N GLY A 25 -3.52 36.11 -17.25
CA GLY A 25 -4.70 35.35 -16.89
C GLY A 25 -4.33 33.86 -16.89
N PHE A 26 -4.07 33.29 -15.72
CA PHE A 26 -4.09 31.85 -15.60
C PHE A 26 -5.52 31.37 -15.89
N PRO A 27 -5.70 30.38 -16.79
CA PRO A 27 -7.01 29.83 -17.00
C PRO A 27 -7.52 29.27 -15.67
N SER A 28 -8.64 29.79 -15.19
CA SER A 28 -9.35 29.23 -14.05
C SER A 28 -9.82 27.83 -14.47
N VAL A 29 -9.09 26.81 -14.08
CA VAL A 29 -9.56 25.43 -14.17
C VAL A 29 -10.70 25.32 -13.16
N SER A 30 -11.92 25.44 -13.64
CA SER A 30 -13.13 25.06 -12.91
C SER A 30 -13.11 23.54 -12.76
N ALA A 31 -12.34 23.06 -11.80
CA ALA A 31 -12.38 21.67 -11.41
C ALA A 31 -13.52 21.50 -10.40
N THR A 32 -14.64 20.97 -10.82
CA THR A 32 -15.51 20.17 -9.96
C THR A 32 -14.75 18.90 -9.59
N SER A 33 -13.73 19.07 -8.77
CA SER A 33 -12.90 17.97 -8.30
C SER A 33 -13.66 17.26 -7.18
N SER A 34 -14.37 16.19 -7.53
CA SER A 34 -14.74 15.20 -6.54
C SER A 34 -13.46 14.78 -5.80
N LYS A 35 -13.54 14.72 -4.45
CA LYS A 35 -12.38 14.30 -3.65
C LYS A 35 -11.82 12.99 -4.21
N PRO A 36 -10.50 12.86 -4.36
CA PRO A 36 -9.90 11.63 -4.90
C PRO A 36 -10.29 10.43 -4.05
N LEU A 37 -10.52 9.29 -4.70
CA LEU A 37 -10.72 8.01 -4.03
C LEU A 37 -9.37 7.56 -3.47
N ILE A 38 -9.24 7.43 -2.14
CA ILE A 38 -8.00 6.96 -1.50
C ILE A 38 -8.31 5.66 -0.75
N TRP A 39 -7.77 4.55 -1.26
CA TRP A 39 -7.86 3.22 -0.69
C TRP A 39 -6.47 2.67 -0.43
N ASP A 40 -6.24 2.23 0.78
CA ASP A 40 -4.95 1.74 1.28
C ASP A 40 -4.91 0.22 1.25
N VAL A 41 -4.00 -0.36 0.47
CA VAL A 41 -3.89 -1.82 0.30
C VAL A 41 -3.09 -2.51 1.41
N HIS A 42 -2.34 -1.76 2.23
CA HIS A 42 -1.42 -2.32 3.21
C HIS A 42 -1.51 -1.58 4.54
N PHE A 43 -2.22 -2.17 5.49
CA PHE A 43 -2.57 -1.53 6.75
C PHE A 43 -2.59 -2.51 7.92
N HIS A 44 -2.14 -2.09 9.09
CA HIS A 44 -2.00 -2.89 10.31
C HIS A 44 -2.56 -2.18 11.55
N LEU A 45 -2.94 -2.97 12.58
CA LEU A 45 -3.41 -2.46 13.88
C LEU A 45 -2.26 -2.28 14.91
N SER A 46 -1.11 -1.81 14.48
CA SER A 46 0.05 -1.60 15.34
C SER A 46 0.40 -0.12 15.45
N GLY A 47 1.34 0.23 16.32
CA GLY A 47 1.88 1.60 16.45
C GLY A 47 0.92 2.63 17.05
N VAL A 48 -0.21 2.21 17.63
CA VAL A 48 -1.19 3.08 18.29
C VAL A 48 -1.63 2.48 19.61
N SER A 49 -2.15 3.32 20.51
CA SER A 49 -2.72 2.91 21.79
C SER A 49 -4.09 2.26 21.61
N GLY A 50 -4.44 1.35 22.49
CA GLY A 50 -5.73 0.66 22.54
C GLY A 50 -5.57 -0.78 23.01
N GLU A 51 -6.48 -1.23 23.86
CA GLU A 51 -6.48 -2.60 24.38
C GLU A 51 -7.13 -3.56 23.38
N THR A 52 -8.14 -3.07 22.65
CA THR A 52 -8.89 -3.86 21.68
C THR A 52 -8.53 -3.52 20.23
N PRO A 53 -8.74 -4.42 19.27
CA PRO A 53 -8.60 -4.14 17.85
C PRO A 53 -9.45 -2.95 17.40
N GLU A 54 -10.67 -2.84 17.94
CA GLU A 54 -11.63 -1.78 17.65
C GLU A 54 -11.11 -0.40 18.07
N GLU A 55 -10.53 -0.31 19.27
CA GLU A 55 -9.93 0.94 19.77
C GLU A 55 -8.71 1.35 18.95
N ARG A 56 -7.83 0.41 18.62
CA ARG A 56 -6.67 0.68 17.76
C ARG A 56 -7.10 1.14 16.37
N MET A 57 -8.11 0.49 15.79
CA MET A 57 -8.67 0.90 14.51
C MET A 57 -9.25 2.32 14.57
N ALA A 58 -10.00 2.65 15.64
CA ALA A 58 -10.57 3.98 15.85
C ALA A 58 -9.50 5.08 15.89
N GLN A 59 -8.36 4.81 16.53
CA GLN A 59 -7.21 5.74 16.56
C GLN A 59 -6.64 5.95 15.15
N LEU A 60 -6.41 4.87 14.41
CA LEU A 60 -5.83 4.92 13.07
C LEU A 60 -6.77 5.63 12.07
N ILE A 61 -8.07 5.41 12.19
CA ILE A 61 -9.08 6.10 11.38
C ILE A 61 -9.03 7.62 11.60
N LYS A 62 -8.84 8.09 12.83
CA LYS A 62 -8.68 9.54 13.08
C LYS A 62 -7.52 10.17 12.32
N TYR A 63 -6.39 9.45 12.18
CA TYR A 63 -5.28 9.92 11.37
C TYR A 63 -5.58 9.88 9.87
N ALA A 64 -6.18 8.79 9.43
CA ALA A 64 -6.54 8.57 8.05
C ALA A 64 -7.58 9.57 7.53
N ASP A 65 -8.57 9.92 8.35
CA ASP A 65 -9.62 10.90 8.00
C ASP A 65 -9.05 12.28 7.71
N ARG A 66 -8.00 12.70 8.44
CA ARG A 66 -7.30 13.97 8.16
C ARG A 66 -6.67 14.01 6.78
N LEU A 67 -6.35 12.85 6.22
CA LEU A 67 -5.69 12.68 4.94
C LEU A 67 -6.66 12.25 3.83
N GLY A 68 -7.94 12.08 4.16
CA GLY A 68 -8.97 11.66 3.21
C GLY A 68 -8.89 10.19 2.81
N VAL A 69 -8.18 9.33 3.55
CA VAL A 69 -8.15 7.88 3.28
C VAL A 69 -9.49 7.28 3.65
N GLN A 70 -10.16 6.71 2.66
CA GLN A 70 -11.57 6.29 2.79
C GLN A 70 -11.71 4.83 3.18
N ARG A 71 -10.86 3.94 2.65
CA ARG A 71 -10.91 2.51 2.91
C ARG A 71 -9.53 1.91 3.09
N PHE A 72 -9.49 0.80 3.84
CA PHE A 72 -8.27 0.10 4.23
C PHE A 72 -8.38 -1.39 3.96
N ILE A 73 -7.27 -2.00 3.56
CA ILE A 73 -7.11 -3.44 3.56
C ILE A 73 -6.30 -3.82 4.79
N LEU A 74 -7.01 -4.31 5.81
CA LEU A 74 -6.42 -4.69 7.08
C LEU A 74 -5.89 -6.12 7.03
N SER A 75 -4.66 -6.31 7.44
CA SER A 75 -4.07 -7.62 7.70
C SER A 75 -3.18 -7.57 8.93
N LEU A 76 -3.06 -8.68 9.66
CA LEU A 76 -2.11 -8.80 10.75
C LEU A 76 -1.21 -10.00 10.51
N GLY A 77 0.11 -9.78 10.68
CA GLY A 77 1.04 -10.84 10.94
C GLY A 77 1.24 -11.00 12.45
N VAL A 78 2.17 -11.86 12.85
CA VAL A 78 2.59 -12.02 14.24
C VAL A 78 3.95 -11.34 14.40
N PRO A 79 4.01 -10.12 14.98
CA PRO A 79 5.26 -9.38 15.08
C PRO A 79 6.35 -10.20 15.78
N SER A 80 7.59 -10.11 15.29
CA SER A 80 8.76 -10.79 15.81
C SER A 80 8.73 -12.31 15.76
N VAL A 81 7.72 -12.92 15.11
CA VAL A 81 7.64 -14.39 14.92
C VAL A 81 7.73 -14.69 13.43
N VAL A 82 8.82 -15.34 13.01
CA VAL A 82 9.05 -15.69 11.60
C VAL A 82 8.11 -16.81 11.15
N ASP A 83 7.95 -17.84 11.97
CA ASP A 83 7.11 -19.00 11.70
C ASP A 83 6.05 -19.19 12.81
N PRO A 84 4.94 -18.40 12.74
CA PRO A 84 3.91 -18.45 13.76
C PRO A 84 3.09 -19.75 13.69
N SER A 85 2.77 -20.29 14.87
CA SER A 85 1.92 -21.45 15.00
C SER A 85 0.50 -21.21 14.47
N PRO A 86 -0.27 -22.27 14.15
CA PRO A 86 -1.68 -22.18 13.78
C PRO A 86 -2.52 -21.36 14.74
N LYS A 87 -2.28 -21.48 16.04
CA LYS A 87 -2.99 -20.69 17.06
C LYS A 87 -2.71 -19.19 16.92
N GLN A 88 -1.45 -18.81 16.78
CA GLN A 88 -1.04 -17.40 16.62
C GLN A 88 -1.60 -16.79 15.33
N VAL A 89 -1.59 -17.54 14.23
CA VAL A 89 -2.18 -17.10 12.95
C VAL A 89 -3.70 -16.86 13.12
N ARG A 90 -4.41 -17.78 13.78
CA ARG A 90 -5.84 -17.66 14.06
C ARG A 90 -6.15 -16.43 14.91
N GLU A 91 -5.40 -16.23 15.99
CA GLU A 91 -5.57 -15.08 16.88
C GLU A 91 -5.35 -13.75 16.13
N ALA A 92 -4.36 -13.68 15.23
CA ALA A 92 -4.15 -12.51 14.37
C ALA A 92 -5.35 -12.26 13.44
N ASN A 93 -5.84 -13.28 12.77
CA ASN A 93 -7.01 -13.16 11.90
C ASN A 93 -8.29 -12.81 12.66
N ASP A 94 -8.47 -13.34 13.88
CA ASP A 94 -9.61 -13.01 14.74
C ASP A 94 -9.63 -11.53 15.15
N GLN A 95 -8.45 -10.92 15.38
CA GLN A 95 -8.36 -9.47 15.62
C GLN A 95 -8.80 -8.68 14.39
N VAL A 96 -8.40 -9.10 13.18
CA VAL A 96 -8.87 -8.49 11.93
C VAL A 96 -10.39 -8.60 11.82
N LEU A 97 -10.95 -9.80 12.03
CA LEU A 97 -12.41 -10.01 11.97
C LEU A 97 -13.18 -9.15 12.96
N LYS A 98 -12.64 -8.92 14.17
CA LYS A 98 -13.23 -8.01 15.17
C LYS A 98 -13.26 -6.57 14.66
N ALA A 99 -12.11 -6.07 14.13
CA ALA A 99 -12.03 -4.73 13.60
C ALA A 99 -12.96 -4.51 12.39
N LEU A 100 -13.08 -5.49 11.48
CA LEU A 100 -14.00 -5.42 10.33
C LEU A 100 -15.45 -5.27 10.74
N ARG A 101 -15.89 -6.00 11.80
CA ARG A 101 -17.27 -5.89 12.31
C ARG A 101 -17.57 -4.50 12.87
N ALA A 102 -16.61 -3.87 13.52
CA ALA A 102 -16.77 -2.52 14.06
C ALA A 102 -16.76 -1.43 12.97
N TRP A 103 -16.13 -1.71 11.81
CA TRP A 103 -15.91 -0.73 10.76
C TRP A 103 -16.21 -1.27 9.35
N PRO A 104 -17.45 -1.79 9.10
CA PRO A 104 -17.78 -2.50 7.85
C PRO A 104 -17.69 -1.64 6.60
N ASP A 105 -17.91 -0.32 6.72
CA ASP A 105 -17.86 0.61 5.58
C ASP A 105 -16.46 1.20 5.33
N ARG A 106 -15.50 0.93 6.21
CA ARG A 106 -14.16 1.52 6.17
C ARG A 106 -13.06 0.50 5.90
N ALA A 107 -13.25 -0.76 6.25
CA ALA A 107 -12.21 -1.78 6.19
C ALA A 107 -12.65 -3.05 5.49
N PHE A 108 -11.75 -3.58 4.69
CA PHE A 108 -11.76 -4.96 4.22
C PHE A 108 -10.58 -5.71 4.83
N GLY A 109 -10.63 -7.05 4.86
CA GLY A 109 -9.56 -7.86 5.43
C GLY A 109 -8.86 -8.72 4.40
N PHE A 110 -7.54 -8.88 4.55
CA PHE A 110 -6.78 -9.95 3.94
C PHE A 110 -6.43 -10.99 5.02
N VAL A 111 -6.72 -12.26 4.75
CA VAL A 111 -6.39 -13.35 5.67
C VAL A 111 -4.89 -13.59 5.68
N TYR A 112 -4.29 -13.56 6.86
CA TYR A 112 -2.89 -13.94 7.03
C TYR A 112 -2.76 -15.46 7.09
N LEU A 113 -1.90 -16.04 6.28
CA LEU A 113 -1.66 -17.48 6.19
C LEU A 113 -0.18 -17.80 6.37
N ASN A 114 0.09 -18.97 6.94
CA ASN A 114 1.43 -19.53 7.07
C ASN A 114 1.55 -20.82 6.25
N PRO A 115 2.24 -20.81 5.10
CA PRO A 115 2.37 -21.98 4.23
C PRO A 115 3.09 -23.18 4.88
N ASN A 116 3.84 -22.99 5.98
CA ASN A 116 4.46 -24.07 6.72
C ASN A 116 3.42 -24.97 7.44
N HIS A 117 2.19 -24.47 7.62
CA HIS A 117 1.04 -25.17 8.17
C HIS A 117 -0.07 -25.22 7.13
N LEU A 118 0.16 -25.91 6.01
CA LEU A 118 -0.70 -25.81 4.80
C LEU A 118 -2.16 -26.20 5.09
N ASP A 119 -2.43 -27.36 5.71
CA ASP A 119 -3.81 -27.82 5.96
C ASP A 119 -4.58 -26.82 6.85
N PHE A 120 -3.91 -26.31 7.89
CA PHE A 120 -4.48 -25.26 8.72
C PHE A 120 -4.73 -23.98 7.89
N SER A 121 -3.76 -23.56 7.08
CA SER A 121 -3.87 -22.36 6.25
C SER A 121 -5.02 -22.46 5.25
N LEU A 122 -5.25 -23.62 4.66
CA LEU A 122 -6.38 -23.85 3.76
C LEU A 122 -7.73 -23.82 4.51
N SER A 123 -7.78 -24.37 5.72
CA SER A 123 -8.96 -24.27 6.60
C SER A 123 -9.22 -22.82 7.02
N GLU A 124 -8.17 -22.08 7.34
CA GLU A 124 -8.27 -20.68 7.75
C GLU A 124 -8.63 -19.74 6.58
N PHE A 125 -8.13 -20.06 5.38
CA PHE A 125 -8.57 -19.42 4.13
C PHE A 125 -10.08 -19.59 3.95
N ASP A 126 -10.56 -20.82 4.09
CA ASP A 126 -12.00 -21.11 3.96
C ASP A 126 -12.80 -20.33 5.01
N ARG A 127 -12.42 -20.38 6.27
CA ARG A 127 -13.10 -19.69 7.38
C ARG A 127 -13.17 -18.17 7.19
N CYS A 128 -12.06 -17.54 6.83
CA CYS A 128 -11.96 -16.08 6.82
C CYS A 128 -12.33 -15.47 5.47
N LEU A 129 -11.99 -16.15 4.37
CA LEU A 129 -12.16 -15.59 3.03
C LEU A 129 -13.31 -16.26 2.28
N ARG A 130 -13.34 -17.60 2.10
CA ARG A 130 -14.43 -18.23 1.35
C ARG A 130 -15.78 -18.01 2.02
N ASP A 131 -15.89 -18.37 3.29
CA ASP A 131 -17.13 -18.34 4.07
C ASP A 131 -17.25 -17.06 4.93
N GLY A 132 -16.14 -16.37 5.16
CA GLY A 132 -16.04 -15.15 5.95
C GLY A 132 -16.01 -13.86 5.12
N PRO A 133 -15.84 -12.70 5.78
CA PRO A 133 -15.91 -11.39 5.14
C PRO A 133 -14.63 -10.92 4.47
N MET A 134 -13.50 -11.63 4.60
CA MET A 134 -12.22 -11.18 4.03
C MET A 134 -12.22 -11.30 2.51
N VAL A 135 -11.37 -10.51 1.83
CA VAL A 135 -11.41 -10.31 0.39
C VAL A 135 -10.08 -10.56 -0.32
N GLY A 136 -9.08 -11.05 0.40
CA GLY A 136 -7.75 -11.36 -0.16
C GLY A 136 -6.88 -12.09 0.84
N VAL A 137 -5.64 -12.33 0.45
CA VAL A 137 -4.64 -13.09 1.23
C VAL A 137 -3.43 -12.21 1.52
N LYS A 138 -2.89 -12.30 2.74
CA LYS A 138 -1.58 -11.78 3.13
C LYS A 138 -0.62 -12.94 3.37
N LEU A 139 0.53 -12.89 2.70
CA LEU A 139 1.67 -13.78 2.94
C LEU A 139 2.85 -12.94 3.43
N TRP A 140 3.63 -13.49 4.37
CA TRP A 140 4.71 -12.71 5.00
C TRP A 140 6.05 -13.45 4.92
N VAL A 141 6.69 -13.76 6.05
CA VAL A 141 8.10 -14.16 6.12
C VAL A 141 8.32 -15.63 6.55
N ALA A 142 7.26 -16.41 6.72
CA ALA A 142 7.37 -17.79 7.16
C ALA A 142 8.00 -18.72 6.11
N ARG A 143 7.71 -18.47 4.86
CA ARG A 143 8.16 -19.25 3.71
C ARG A 143 8.41 -18.33 2.51
N ARG A 144 9.48 -18.58 1.75
CA ARG A 144 9.70 -17.88 0.48
C ARG A 144 8.58 -18.17 -0.51
N CYS A 145 8.11 -17.16 -1.19
CA CYS A 145 6.93 -17.28 -2.03
C CYS A 145 7.15 -18.10 -3.32
N ASN A 146 8.38 -18.34 -3.72
CA ASN A 146 8.68 -19.25 -4.83
C ASN A 146 8.60 -20.74 -4.43
N ALA A 147 8.40 -21.07 -3.16
CA ALA A 147 8.22 -22.45 -2.71
C ALA A 147 6.88 -23.02 -3.18
N TRP A 148 6.86 -24.33 -3.53
CA TRP A 148 5.67 -25.01 -4.08
C TRP A 148 4.52 -25.17 -3.06
N GLU A 149 4.84 -25.11 -1.79
CA GLU A 149 3.85 -25.19 -0.71
C GLU A 149 2.84 -24.04 -0.72
N LEU A 150 3.13 -22.96 -1.44
CA LEU A 150 2.19 -21.85 -1.63
C LEU A 150 1.15 -22.13 -2.71
N ASP A 151 1.42 -23.04 -3.63
CA ASP A 151 0.58 -23.26 -4.82
C ASP A 151 -0.90 -23.53 -4.46
N PRO A 152 -1.25 -24.40 -3.49
CA PRO A 152 -2.66 -24.62 -3.15
C PRO A 152 -3.37 -23.38 -2.64
N ILE A 153 -2.66 -22.49 -1.93
CA ILE A 153 -3.21 -21.20 -1.45
C ILE A 153 -3.45 -20.27 -2.64
N VAL A 154 -2.46 -20.17 -3.53
CA VAL A 154 -2.54 -19.28 -4.71
C VAL A 154 -3.64 -19.73 -5.66
N GLU A 155 -3.79 -21.03 -5.89
CA GLU A 155 -4.84 -21.59 -6.73
C GLU A 155 -6.24 -21.31 -6.17
N ARG A 156 -6.44 -21.45 -4.84
CA ARG A 156 -7.72 -21.12 -4.19
C ARG A 156 -8.04 -19.62 -4.32
N ALA A 157 -7.05 -18.76 -4.06
CA ALA A 157 -7.21 -17.32 -4.19
C ALA A 157 -7.55 -16.94 -5.65
N THR A 158 -6.87 -17.54 -6.62
CA THR A 158 -7.12 -17.33 -8.06
C THR A 158 -8.53 -17.72 -8.45
N LYS A 159 -9.03 -18.88 -8.00
CA LYS A 159 -10.41 -19.34 -8.28
C LYS A 159 -11.46 -18.37 -7.73
N MET A 160 -11.16 -17.70 -6.61
CA MET A 160 -12.03 -16.70 -6.00
C MET A 160 -11.79 -15.28 -6.53
N GLN A 161 -10.88 -15.08 -7.44
CA GLN A 161 -10.43 -13.75 -7.90
C GLN A 161 -10.01 -12.84 -6.75
N ALA A 162 -9.45 -13.43 -5.70
CA ALA A 162 -8.97 -12.74 -4.51
C ALA A 162 -7.49 -12.37 -4.71
N PRO A 163 -7.08 -11.12 -4.53
CA PRO A 163 -5.68 -10.72 -4.64
C PRO A 163 -4.85 -11.23 -3.47
N ILE A 164 -3.56 -11.43 -3.72
CA ILE A 164 -2.57 -11.85 -2.74
C ILE A 164 -1.54 -10.75 -2.56
N LEU A 165 -1.44 -10.19 -1.36
CA LEU A 165 -0.36 -9.29 -0.96
C LEU A 165 0.78 -10.11 -0.34
N GLN A 166 1.87 -10.23 -1.07
CA GLN A 166 3.09 -10.90 -0.63
C GLN A 166 4.11 -9.87 -0.10
N HIS A 167 4.53 -10.02 1.14
CA HIS A 167 5.68 -9.27 1.65
C HIS A 167 6.94 -9.62 0.86
N THR A 168 7.66 -8.61 0.39
CA THR A 168 8.97 -8.79 -0.25
C THR A 168 9.96 -7.76 0.28
N TRP A 169 11.22 -8.15 0.39
CA TRP A 169 12.29 -7.22 0.76
C TRP A 169 13.62 -7.66 0.15
N LEU A 170 14.48 -6.69 -0.18
CA LEU A 170 15.88 -6.90 -0.55
C LEU A 170 16.74 -6.21 0.51
N LYS A 171 17.40 -6.99 1.35
CA LYS A 171 18.29 -6.49 2.40
C LYS A 171 19.74 -6.56 1.95
N VAL A 172 20.52 -5.52 2.21
CA VAL A 172 21.95 -5.48 1.91
C VAL A 172 22.70 -6.59 2.66
N GLY A 173 22.31 -6.88 3.91
CA GLY A 173 22.87 -7.93 4.73
C GLY A 173 22.31 -9.34 4.49
N GLY A 174 21.44 -9.50 3.49
CA GLY A 174 20.72 -10.75 3.22
C GLY A 174 19.37 -10.83 3.93
N ASN A 175 18.45 -11.57 3.33
CA ASN A 175 17.10 -11.79 3.83
C ASN A 175 17.07 -12.95 4.84
N GLY A 176 16.08 -12.94 5.74
CA GLY A 176 15.77 -14.10 6.57
C GLY A 176 15.39 -15.34 5.73
N PRO A 177 15.43 -16.55 6.30
CA PRO A 177 15.22 -17.79 5.53
C PRO A 177 13.92 -17.86 4.76
N GLY A 178 12.81 -17.35 5.32
CA GLY A 178 11.49 -17.34 4.71
C GLY A 178 11.11 -16.01 4.07
N GLU A 179 11.95 -14.99 4.18
CA GLU A 179 11.65 -13.67 3.65
C GLU A 179 11.90 -13.60 2.14
N SER A 180 10.83 -13.35 1.40
CA SER A 180 10.82 -13.31 -0.07
C SER A 180 11.47 -12.06 -0.63
N THR A 181 12.13 -12.22 -1.77
CA THR A 181 12.62 -11.12 -2.61
C THR A 181 11.69 -10.87 -3.80
N PRO A 182 11.82 -9.75 -4.52
CA PRO A 182 11.13 -9.57 -5.79
C PRO A 182 11.44 -10.66 -6.83
N PHE A 183 12.61 -11.31 -6.76
CA PHE A 183 12.96 -12.43 -7.65
C PHE A 183 12.10 -13.66 -7.35
N ASP A 184 11.98 -14.05 -6.07
CA ASP A 184 11.09 -15.14 -5.64
C ASP A 184 9.64 -14.85 -6.05
N PHE A 185 9.22 -13.58 -5.93
CA PHE A 185 7.88 -13.14 -6.29
C PHE A 185 7.60 -13.28 -7.80
N VAL A 186 8.57 -12.97 -8.66
CA VAL A 186 8.44 -13.13 -10.11
C VAL A 186 8.36 -14.61 -10.51
N GLU A 187 9.08 -15.51 -9.81
CA GLU A 187 8.96 -16.95 -10.01
C GLU A 187 7.53 -17.44 -9.70
N LEU A 188 6.97 -17.01 -8.55
CA LEU A 188 5.58 -17.29 -8.20
C LEU A 188 4.61 -16.75 -9.28
N ALA A 189 4.80 -15.51 -9.72
CA ALA A 189 3.94 -14.87 -10.70
C ALA A 189 3.96 -15.58 -12.06
N LYS A 190 5.10 -16.07 -12.48
CA LYS A 190 5.25 -16.86 -13.73
C LYS A 190 4.58 -18.24 -13.62
N ARG A 191 4.67 -18.87 -12.43
CA ARG A 191 4.05 -20.18 -12.18
C ARG A 191 2.51 -20.08 -12.12
N HIS A 192 1.99 -18.94 -11.67
CA HIS A 192 0.55 -18.68 -11.53
C HIS A 192 0.10 -17.45 -12.35
N PRO A 193 0.09 -17.52 -13.70
CA PRO A 193 -0.13 -16.35 -14.56
C PRO A 193 -1.53 -15.72 -14.43
N ASN A 194 -2.50 -16.45 -13.87
CA ASN A 194 -3.87 -15.99 -13.65
C ASN A 194 -4.11 -15.43 -12.24
N ALA A 195 -3.13 -15.54 -11.35
CA ALA A 195 -3.24 -15.00 -10.00
C ALA A 195 -3.08 -13.46 -10.01
N SER A 196 -3.82 -12.76 -9.17
CA SER A 196 -3.65 -11.32 -8.92
C SER A 196 -2.67 -11.14 -7.76
N LEU A 197 -1.43 -10.78 -8.04
CA LEU A 197 -0.34 -10.71 -7.07
C LEU A 197 0.10 -9.27 -6.83
N ILE A 198 0.32 -8.91 -5.56
CA ILE A 198 0.79 -7.59 -5.14
C ILE A 198 2.14 -7.75 -4.45
N CYS A 199 3.17 -7.13 -5.03
CA CYS A 199 4.53 -7.10 -4.49
C CYS A 199 4.61 -6.08 -3.36
N GLY A 200 4.57 -6.54 -2.12
CA GLY A 200 4.62 -5.69 -0.95
C GLY A 200 5.94 -4.93 -0.87
N HIS A 201 5.88 -3.64 -0.51
CA HIS A 201 7.02 -2.73 -0.37
C HIS A 201 7.85 -2.53 -1.64
N THR A 202 7.38 -3.00 -2.77
CA THR A 202 8.15 -3.02 -4.04
C THR A 202 9.57 -3.60 -3.83
N GLY A 203 9.71 -4.52 -2.87
CA GLY A 203 10.97 -5.18 -2.54
C GLY A 203 11.93 -4.36 -1.65
N GLY A 204 11.49 -3.28 -1.03
CA GLY A 204 12.35 -2.41 -0.21
C GLY A 204 13.35 -1.58 -1.04
N ASP A 205 14.24 -2.21 -1.78
CA ASP A 205 15.01 -1.62 -2.89
C ASP A 205 14.07 -1.47 -4.10
N TRP A 206 13.33 -0.38 -4.12
CA TRP A 206 12.24 -0.17 -5.07
C TRP A 206 12.70 -0.09 -6.52
N GLU A 207 13.88 0.46 -6.81
CA GLU A 207 14.40 0.50 -8.18
C GLU A 207 14.60 -0.91 -8.74
N ARG A 208 15.24 -1.77 -7.97
CA ARG A 208 15.47 -3.16 -8.34
C ARG A 208 14.15 -3.94 -8.37
N GLY A 209 13.27 -3.70 -7.39
CA GLY A 209 11.94 -4.29 -7.34
C GLY A 209 11.12 -4.00 -8.60
N ILE A 210 11.03 -2.75 -9.03
CA ILE A 210 10.35 -2.34 -10.28
C ILE A 210 10.94 -3.07 -11.49
N ARG A 211 12.26 -3.07 -11.64
CA ARG A 211 12.95 -3.71 -12.79
C ARG A 211 12.66 -5.21 -12.87
N VAL A 212 12.62 -5.88 -11.72
CA VAL A 212 12.35 -7.32 -11.63
C VAL A 212 10.90 -7.62 -11.96
N VAL A 213 9.95 -6.93 -11.32
CA VAL A 213 8.51 -7.16 -11.48
C VAL A 213 8.00 -6.78 -12.88
N ARG A 214 8.74 -5.97 -13.63
CA ARG A 214 8.39 -5.56 -14.99
C ARG A 214 8.12 -6.76 -15.94
N SER A 215 8.80 -7.87 -15.72
CA SER A 215 8.71 -9.05 -16.57
C SER A 215 7.37 -9.82 -16.47
N THR A 216 6.53 -9.52 -15.48
CA THR A 216 5.25 -10.21 -15.24
C THR A 216 4.08 -9.24 -15.37
N ARG A 217 2.95 -9.68 -15.93
CA ARG A 217 1.77 -8.82 -16.18
C ARG A 217 0.67 -8.96 -15.14
N ASN A 218 0.63 -10.07 -14.43
CA ASN A 218 -0.36 -10.40 -13.40
C ASN A 218 0.03 -9.86 -12.01
N THR A 219 0.98 -8.93 -11.98
CA THR A 219 1.54 -8.36 -10.76
C THR A 219 1.31 -6.86 -10.68
N SER A 220 1.01 -6.39 -9.48
CA SER A 220 1.06 -4.98 -9.10
C SER A 220 2.15 -4.77 -8.05
N ILE A 221 2.60 -3.54 -7.90
CA ILE A 221 3.45 -3.10 -6.78
C ILE A 221 2.66 -2.18 -5.86
N GLU A 222 3.12 -2.00 -4.62
CA GLU A 222 2.59 -0.97 -3.75
C GLU A 222 3.73 -0.14 -3.13
N VAL A 223 3.42 1.11 -2.78
CA VAL A 223 4.43 2.11 -2.41
C VAL A 223 4.81 2.12 -0.94
N ALA A 224 4.19 1.27 -0.11
CA ALA A 224 4.43 1.23 1.33
C ALA A 224 5.86 0.77 1.69
N GLY A 225 6.31 1.15 2.85
CA GLY A 225 7.49 0.57 3.49
C GLY A 225 8.85 1.06 3.00
N SER A 226 9.01 1.41 1.74
CA SER A 226 10.25 1.99 1.22
C SER A 226 10.40 3.44 1.67
N ASP A 227 11.64 3.91 1.78
CA ASP A 227 11.89 5.32 2.09
C ASP A 227 11.28 6.25 1.02
N PRO A 228 10.77 7.43 1.42
CA PRO A 228 10.22 8.40 0.49
C PRO A 228 11.34 9.05 -0.30
N THR A 229 11.68 8.47 -1.44
CA THR A 229 12.68 9.02 -2.37
C THR A 229 12.01 9.58 -3.61
N SER A 230 12.61 10.64 -4.16
CA SER A 230 12.18 11.23 -5.42
C SER A 230 12.36 10.25 -6.58
N GLY A 231 11.41 10.24 -7.50
CA GLY A 231 11.49 9.43 -8.72
C GLY A 231 10.92 8.01 -8.61
N PHE A 232 10.53 7.55 -7.42
CA PHE A 232 9.97 6.21 -7.23
C PHE A 232 8.70 6.00 -8.05
N VAL A 233 7.71 6.85 -7.85
CA VAL A 233 6.39 6.71 -8.50
C VAL A 233 6.49 6.97 -9.99
N GLU A 234 7.30 7.95 -10.40
CA GLU A 234 7.58 8.27 -11.79
C GLU A 234 8.22 7.09 -12.52
N MET A 235 9.23 6.45 -11.91
CA MET A 235 9.84 5.24 -12.46
C MET A 235 8.85 4.08 -12.52
N ALA A 236 8.06 3.87 -11.47
CA ALA A 236 7.07 2.82 -11.43
C ALA A 236 6.06 2.94 -12.59
N ILE A 237 5.56 4.15 -12.84
CA ILE A 237 4.64 4.42 -13.96
C ILE A 237 5.31 4.18 -15.31
N ARG A 238 6.53 4.68 -15.48
CA ARG A 238 7.29 4.52 -16.74
C ARG A 238 7.56 3.07 -17.09
N GLU A 239 7.90 2.24 -16.08
CA GLU A 239 8.32 0.86 -16.29
C GLU A 239 7.15 -0.14 -16.27
N LEU A 240 6.09 0.15 -15.52
CA LEU A 240 4.99 -0.79 -15.28
C LEU A 240 3.65 -0.33 -15.85
N GLY A 241 3.46 0.97 -16.04
CA GLY A 241 2.15 1.58 -16.25
C GLY A 241 1.47 1.94 -14.91
N ALA A 242 0.68 3.02 -14.91
CA ALA A 242 -0.01 3.51 -13.71
C ALA A 242 -0.99 2.47 -13.13
N GLU A 243 -1.55 1.61 -13.97
CA GLU A 243 -2.56 0.59 -13.64
C GLU A 243 -2.02 -0.52 -12.73
N ARG A 244 -0.69 -0.64 -12.61
CA ARG A 244 -0.02 -1.66 -11.80
C ARG A 244 0.58 -1.11 -10.52
N VAL A 245 0.36 0.15 -10.20
CA VAL A 245 0.87 0.81 -8.99
C VAL A 245 -0.28 1.05 -8.02
N LEU A 246 -0.11 0.68 -6.75
CA LEU A 246 -1.10 0.80 -5.70
C LEU A 246 -0.58 1.69 -4.56
N TYR A 247 -1.47 2.44 -3.95
CA TYR A 247 -1.19 3.09 -2.68
C TYR A 247 -1.31 2.07 -1.54
N GLY A 248 -0.28 1.98 -0.72
CA GLY A 248 -0.24 1.27 0.54
C GLY A 248 0.51 2.12 1.55
N SER A 249 0.08 2.12 2.81
CA SER A 249 0.72 2.92 3.85
C SER A 249 1.67 2.15 4.74
N ASP A 250 1.44 0.86 4.95
CA ASP A 250 2.05 0.08 6.03
C ASP A 250 1.82 0.77 7.40
N ALA A 251 0.70 1.50 7.50
CA ALA A 251 0.35 2.20 8.72
C ALA A 251 0.13 1.23 9.86
N GLY A 252 0.53 1.67 11.03
CA GLY A 252 0.85 0.87 12.17
C GLY A 252 2.36 0.78 12.37
N GLY A 253 3.12 0.44 11.35
CA GLY A 253 4.57 0.54 11.33
C GLY A 253 5.10 1.83 10.72
N ARG A 254 4.27 2.50 9.90
CA ARG A 254 4.63 3.70 9.14
C ARG A 254 3.54 4.78 9.25
N SER A 255 3.86 5.99 8.78
CA SER A 255 2.92 7.10 8.75
C SER A 255 2.11 7.11 7.44
N PHE A 256 0.79 7.22 7.53
CA PHE A 256 -0.07 7.49 6.38
C PHE A 256 0.42 8.67 5.55
N ALA A 257 0.79 9.78 6.23
CA ALA A 257 1.18 11.01 5.56
C ALA A 257 2.45 10.85 4.73
N SER A 258 3.48 10.18 5.26
CA SER A 258 4.75 9.98 4.53
C SER A 258 4.57 9.10 3.30
N GLN A 259 3.73 8.08 3.39
CA GLN A 259 3.47 7.18 2.26
C GLN A 259 2.56 7.84 1.20
N LEU A 260 1.56 8.61 1.65
CA LEU A 260 0.68 9.36 0.74
C LEU A 260 1.45 10.44 -0.02
N ALA A 261 2.40 11.10 0.65
CA ALA A 261 3.24 12.13 0.06
C ALA A 261 4.05 11.63 -1.15
N LYS A 262 4.43 10.34 -1.20
CA LYS A 262 5.11 9.75 -2.37
C LYS A 262 4.27 9.88 -3.64
N VAL A 263 2.95 9.69 -3.52
CA VAL A 263 2.04 9.74 -4.67
C VAL A 263 1.61 11.17 -4.98
N ILE A 264 1.31 11.97 -3.94
CA ILE A 264 0.85 13.35 -4.11
C ILE A 264 1.98 14.25 -4.63
N GLY A 265 3.20 14.04 -4.12
CA GLY A 265 4.38 14.82 -4.50
C GLY A 265 5.05 14.38 -5.80
N ALA A 266 4.62 13.27 -6.40
CA ALA A 266 5.20 12.78 -7.66
C ALA A 266 4.79 13.67 -8.84
N GLU A 267 5.71 13.85 -9.78
CA GLU A 267 5.48 14.57 -11.05
C GLU A 267 4.82 13.62 -12.08
N ILE A 268 3.53 13.40 -11.91
CA ILE A 268 2.73 12.46 -12.70
C ILE A 268 1.39 13.08 -13.13
N PRO A 269 0.77 12.60 -14.23
CA PRO A 269 -0.55 13.03 -14.63
C PRO A 269 -1.60 12.76 -13.54
N GLU A 270 -2.58 13.65 -13.40
CA GLU A 270 -3.65 13.50 -12.41
C GLU A 270 -4.46 12.21 -12.62
N SER A 271 -4.63 11.76 -13.86
CA SER A 271 -5.25 10.46 -14.17
C SER A 271 -4.47 9.28 -13.56
N ALA A 272 -3.15 9.28 -13.66
CA ALA A 272 -2.29 8.27 -13.04
C ALA A 272 -2.37 8.34 -11.51
N ARG A 273 -2.39 9.55 -10.93
CA ARG A 273 -2.52 9.74 -9.48
C ARG A 273 -3.83 9.14 -8.94
N ARG A 274 -4.96 9.36 -9.61
CA ARG A 274 -6.24 8.75 -9.21
C ARG A 274 -6.22 7.22 -9.27
N LEU A 275 -5.63 6.65 -10.33
CA LEU A 275 -5.45 5.21 -10.45
C LEU A 275 -4.69 4.64 -9.23
N ILE A 276 -3.54 5.23 -8.90
CA ILE A 276 -2.66 4.77 -7.83
C ILE A 276 -3.31 4.92 -6.46
N LEU A 277 -3.96 6.05 -6.20
CA LEU A 277 -4.55 6.34 -4.89
C LEU A 277 -5.69 5.39 -4.53
N GLY A 278 -6.47 4.88 -5.49
CA GLY A 278 -7.57 4.00 -5.12
C GLY A 278 -8.26 3.26 -6.26
N GLU A 279 -8.31 3.80 -7.48
CA GLU A 279 -9.07 3.20 -8.57
C GLU A 279 -8.53 1.81 -8.96
N ASN A 280 -7.21 1.62 -8.93
CA ASN A 280 -6.58 0.33 -9.19
C ASN A 280 -6.94 -0.71 -8.14
N LEU A 281 -6.86 -0.36 -6.85
CA LEU A 281 -7.22 -1.28 -5.77
C LEU A 281 -8.71 -1.62 -5.84
N ARG A 282 -9.58 -0.63 -6.08
CA ARG A 282 -11.01 -0.86 -6.30
C ARG A 282 -11.24 -1.82 -7.45
N ARG A 283 -10.57 -1.65 -8.59
CA ARG A 283 -10.64 -2.54 -9.74
C ARG A 283 -10.22 -3.96 -9.40
N LEU A 284 -9.11 -4.14 -8.70
CA LEU A 284 -8.60 -5.46 -8.29
C LEU A 284 -9.55 -6.18 -7.33
N LEU A 285 -10.20 -5.44 -6.42
CA LEU A 285 -11.12 -6.02 -5.45
C LEU A 285 -12.55 -6.18 -5.97
N THR A 286 -12.94 -5.49 -7.04
CA THR A 286 -14.32 -5.51 -7.57
C THR A 286 -14.87 -6.91 -7.78
N PRO A 287 -14.15 -7.90 -8.36
CA PRO A 287 -14.69 -9.23 -8.56
C PRO A 287 -15.11 -9.91 -7.24
N ILE A 288 -14.19 -9.98 -6.29
CA ILE A 288 -14.46 -10.63 -4.99
C ILE A 288 -15.48 -9.84 -4.16
N LEU A 289 -15.47 -8.52 -4.19
CA LEU A 289 -16.44 -7.68 -3.47
C LEU A 289 -17.85 -7.91 -4.00
N LYS A 290 -18.04 -7.97 -5.32
CA LYS A 290 -19.34 -8.28 -5.94
C LYS A 290 -19.81 -9.68 -5.57
N ALA A 291 -18.92 -10.69 -5.61
CA ALA A 291 -19.24 -12.05 -5.22
C ALA A 291 -19.71 -12.16 -3.76
N LYS A 292 -19.26 -11.23 -2.89
CA LYS A 292 -19.65 -11.12 -1.48
C LYS A 292 -20.82 -10.15 -1.24
N GLY A 293 -21.45 -9.63 -2.29
CA GLY A 293 -22.61 -8.75 -2.18
C GLY A 293 -22.33 -7.29 -1.81
N HIS A 294 -21.06 -6.87 -1.85
CA HIS A 294 -20.71 -5.46 -1.63
C HIS A 294 -21.04 -4.58 -2.83
N ARG A 295 -21.53 -3.38 -2.57
CA ARG A 295 -21.61 -2.30 -3.59
C ARG A 295 -20.21 -1.69 -3.76
N VAL A 296 -19.69 -1.62 -5.00
CA VAL A 296 -18.33 -1.16 -5.31
C VAL A 296 -18.37 0.12 -6.14
#